data_83b14cc8cb12d85e5bbda2c45679bd93
#
_entry.id   83b14cc8cb12d85e5bbda2c45679bd93
#
_cell.length_a   1.000
_cell.length_b   1.000
_cell.length_c   1.000
_cell.angle_alpha   90.00
_cell.angle_beta   90.00
_cell.angle_gamma   90.00
#
_symmetry.space_group_name_H-M   'P 1'
#
loop_
_entity.id
_entity.type
_entity.pdbx_description
1 polymer ?
#
loop_
_entity_poly.entity_id
_entity_poly.type
_entity_poly.pdbx_seq_one_letter_code
_entity_poly.pdbx_strand_id
1 'polypeptide(L)'
;VLTFKPAVQSAWEEDLRTHIDFEGWQFISRTTELTYETADKKRPIVCFGSFQDYLGKSKAGGIKAHHEWVHAINWDCVILDEYHYGAWRDNAKDLFENEDKREQAYATGEGLDYFDEGDMPITTGAYLYLSGTPFRAINSGEFIEEQIYNWTYSDEQRAKAEWNDADGDNPYAALPRMVMMTYQLPDELQMVASQGEFNEFDLNIFFSAEGEGDNARFVYEDEVQKWLDLIRGAYTENIVSDLKLGKQRPPMPFSHAPLLASLTHTFWFLPSVASCYAMRNLLAERQNKFYHDYNVVLAAGTKAGIGIDALPPVHKAMGNPMETKSITLSCGKLTTGVSVKPWSGIFMLRNSSSPETYFQAAFRVQTPWTVRNADGLS
;
A
#
# COMPACT_ATOMS: atom_id res chain seq x y z
N VAL A 1 9.86 -12.66 -14.05
CA VAL A 1 9.18 -11.54 -13.35
C VAL A 1 10.23 -10.59 -12.81
N LEU A 2 10.11 -9.33 -13.17
CA LEU A 2 10.97 -8.26 -12.71
C LEU A 2 10.15 -7.25 -11.92
N THR A 3 10.62 -6.85 -10.74
CA THR A 3 9.95 -5.87 -9.89
C THR A 3 10.94 -4.88 -9.28
N PHE A 4 10.49 -3.69 -8.94
CA PHE A 4 11.27 -2.77 -8.09
C PHE A 4 11.25 -3.15 -6.61
N LYS A 5 10.28 -3.99 -6.19
CA LYS A 5 10.05 -4.33 -4.79
C LYS A 5 10.23 -5.82 -4.54
N PRO A 6 11.42 -6.25 -4.11
CA PRO A 6 11.67 -7.65 -3.76
C PRO A 6 10.67 -8.22 -2.75
N ALA A 7 10.03 -7.35 -1.98
CA ALA A 7 9.03 -7.67 -0.97
C ALA A 7 7.84 -8.48 -1.47
N VAL A 8 7.49 -8.36 -2.75
CA VAL A 8 6.35 -9.08 -3.33
C VAL A 8 6.67 -10.52 -3.75
N GLN A 9 7.92 -10.96 -3.60
CA GLN A 9 8.36 -12.31 -3.99
C GLN A 9 7.48 -13.41 -3.38
N SER A 10 7.21 -13.32 -2.09
CA SER A 10 6.41 -14.34 -1.38
C SER A 10 4.97 -14.41 -1.91
N ALA A 11 4.38 -13.30 -2.31
CA ALA A 11 3.05 -13.29 -2.91
C ALA A 11 3.07 -13.98 -4.28
N TRP A 12 4.03 -13.64 -5.14
CA TRP A 12 4.22 -14.32 -6.43
C TRP A 12 4.43 -15.82 -6.30
N GLU A 13 5.24 -16.24 -5.32
CA GLU A 13 5.48 -17.67 -5.06
C GLU A 13 4.23 -18.37 -4.52
N GLU A 14 3.51 -17.75 -3.57
CA GLU A 14 2.28 -18.30 -3.00
C GLU A 14 1.21 -18.47 -4.08
N ASP A 15 0.98 -17.45 -4.90
CA ASP A 15 -0.01 -17.49 -5.99
C ASP A 15 0.33 -18.59 -7.01
N LEU A 16 1.60 -18.69 -7.41
CA LEU A 16 2.04 -19.75 -8.32
C LEU A 16 1.84 -21.16 -7.76
N ARG A 17 2.03 -21.34 -6.44
CA ARG A 17 1.93 -22.66 -5.78
C ARG A 17 0.50 -23.07 -5.46
N THR A 18 -0.39 -22.10 -5.27
CA THR A 18 -1.75 -22.35 -4.81
C THR A 18 -2.78 -22.39 -5.93
N HIS A 19 -2.52 -21.76 -7.07
CA HIS A 19 -3.45 -21.71 -8.18
C HIS A 19 -3.34 -22.99 -9.04
N ILE A 20 -4.47 -23.61 -9.31
CA ILE A 20 -4.56 -24.91 -10.00
C ILE A 20 -3.95 -24.90 -11.42
N ASP A 21 -4.05 -23.78 -12.13
CA ASP A 21 -3.51 -23.67 -13.50
C ASP A 21 -1.98 -23.64 -13.54
N PHE A 22 -1.33 -23.42 -12.42
CA PHE A 22 0.12 -23.43 -12.28
C PHE A 22 0.66 -24.70 -11.62
N GLU A 23 -0.16 -25.75 -11.51
CA GLU A 23 0.30 -27.02 -10.98
C GLU A 23 1.48 -27.55 -11.79
N GLY A 24 2.56 -27.84 -11.11
CA GLY A 24 3.79 -28.33 -11.75
C GLY A 24 4.74 -27.26 -12.23
N TRP A 25 4.40 -25.99 -12.18
CA TRP A 25 5.35 -24.91 -12.47
C TRP A 25 6.42 -24.79 -11.39
N GLN A 26 7.58 -24.29 -11.76
CA GLN A 26 8.75 -24.15 -10.89
C GLN A 26 9.05 -22.70 -10.63
N PHE A 27 9.33 -22.34 -9.37
CA PHE A 27 9.67 -20.98 -8.98
C PHE A 27 11.14 -20.88 -8.59
N ILE A 28 11.85 -19.96 -9.22
CA ILE A 28 13.26 -19.67 -8.97
C ILE A 28 13.40 -18.22 -8.54
N SER A 29 14.06 -18.00 -7.42
CA SER A 29 14.40 -16.68 -6.93
C SER A 29 15.73 -16.73 -6.17
N ARG A 30 16.20 -15.58 -5.72
CA ARG A 30 17.42 -15.48 -4.92
C ARG A 30 17.36 -16.28 -3.60
N THR A 31 16.17 -16.52 -3.06
CA THR A 31 15.96 -17.15 -1.74
C THR A 31 15.50 -18.59 -1.83
N THR A 32 15.19 -19.10 -3.03
CA THR A 32 14.79 -20.49 -3.22
C THR A 32 16.03 -21.41 -3.33
N GLU A 33 15.87 -22.66 -2.87
CA GLU A 33 16.92 -23.68 -3.04
C GLU A 33 17.02 -24.16 -4.50
N LEU A 34 15.92 -24.06 -5.25
CA LEU A 34 15.88 -24.42 -6.66
C LEU A 34 16.63 -23.35 -7.48
N THR A 35 17.60 -23.81 -8.26
CA THR A 35 18.36 -22.97 -9.20
C THR A 35 18.02 -23.33 -10.64
N TYR A 36 18.41 -22.47 -11.59
CA TYR A 36 18.19 -22.78 -13.00
C TYR A 36 18.89 -24.08 -13.43
N GLU A 37 20.09 -24.37 -12.92
CA GLU A 37 20.84 -25.58 -13.22
C GLU A 37 20.13 -26.83 -12.73
N THR A 38 19.50 -26.79 -11.56
CA THR A 38 18.83 -27.93 -10.93
C THR A 38 17.36 -28.09 -11.34
N ALA A 39 16.77 -27.06 -11.92
CA ALA A 39 15.37 -27.08 -12.37
C ALA A 39 15.17 -28.05 -13.56
N ASP A 40 13.99 -28.66 -13.61
CA ASP A 40 13.57 -29.50 -14.74
C ASP A 40 13.20 -28.62 -15.96
N LYS A 41 14.02 -28.63 -16.99
CA LYS A 41 13.84 -27.82 -18.21
C LYS A 41 12.64 -28.25 -19.07
N LYS A 42 11.98 -29.34 -18.75
CA LYS A 42 10.75 -29.80 -19.44
C LYS A 42 9.47 -29.19 -18.80
N ARG A 43 9.61 -28.59 -17.65
CA ARG A 43 8.50 -27.94 -16.91
C ARG A 43 8.63 -26.44 -17.00
N PRO A 44 7.52 -25.69 -16.98
CA PRO A 44 7.56 -24.24 -16.94
C PRO A 44 8.34 -23.72 -15.74
N ILE A 45 9.10 -22.65 -15.96
CA ILE A 45 9.93 -22.01 -14.94
C ILE A 45 9.54 -20.54 -14.85
N VAL A 46 9.19 -20.09 -13.65
CA VAL A 46 9.05 -18.68 -13.31
C VAL A 46 10.30 -18.25 -12.55
N CYS A 47 11.05 -17.35 -13.14
CA CYS A 47 12.20 -16.72 -12.49
C CYS A 47 11.79 -15.35 -11.96
N PHE A 48 11.97 -15.13 -10.66
CA PHE A 48 11.64 -13.88 -9.99
C PHE A 48 12.89 -13.16 -9.51
N GLY A 49 12.98 -11.87 -9.79
CA GLY A 49 14.05 -11.03 -9.28
C GLY A 49 13.74 -9.55 -9.30
N SER A 50 14.55 -8.81 -8.57
CA SER A 50 14.50 -7.36 -8.64
C SER A 50 15.32 -6.83 -9.81
N PHE A 51 14.98 -5.60 -10.24
CA PHE A 51 15.81 -4.88 -11.21
C PHE A 51 17.26 -4.76 -10.75
N GLN A 52 17.47 -4.51 -9.46
CA GLN A 52 18.80 -4.42 -8.87
C GLN A 52 19.59 -5.72 -8.97
N ASP A 53 18.90 -6.85 -8.90
CA ASP A 53 19.54 -8.17 -9.03
C ASP A 53 19.96 -8.46 -10.45
N TYR A 54 19.06 -8.25 -11.42
CA TYR A 54 19.30 -8.68 -12.80
C TYR A 54 19.83 -7.60 -13.74
N LEU A 55 19.52 -6.33 -13.49
CA LEU A 55 20.00 -5.20 -14.32
C LEU A 55 21.06 -4.37 -13.62
N GLY A 56 21.27 -4.58 -12.31
CA GLY A 56 22.28 -3.85 -11.52
C GLY A 56 23.70 -4.20 -11.95
N LYS A 57 24.55 -3.16 -12.15
CA LYS A 57 25.97 -3.32 -12.45
C LYS A 57 26.74 -3.78 -11.21
N SER A 58 27.72 -4.65 -11.41
CA SER A 58 28.72 -4.95 -10.39
C SER A 58 29.59 -3.72 -10.10
N LYS A 59 30.27 -3.66 -8.95
CA LYS A 59 31.25 -2.60 -8.65
C LYS A 59 32.34 -2.44 -9.72
N ALA A 60 32.52 -3.44 -10.58
CA ALA A 60 33.47 -3.44 -11.70
C ALA A 60 32.84 -3.02 -13.04
N GLY A 61 31.54 -2.65 -13.07
CA GLY A 61 30.87 -2.10 -14.25
C GLY A 61 30.21 -3.13 -15.20
N GLY A 62 30.18 -4.44 -14.84
CA GLY A 62 29.52 -5.50 -15.63
C GLY A 62 28.32 -6.10 -14.91
N ILE A 63 27.57 -6.99 -15.62
CA ILE A 63 26.49 -7.80 -15.03
C ILE A 63 27.07 -8.63 -13.89
N LYS A 64 26.33 -8.81 -12.80
CA LYS A 64 26.76 -9.66 -11.69
C LYS A 64 26.89 -11.11 -12.16
N ALA A 65 28.08 -11.71 -12.06
CA ALA A 65 28.44 -13.00 -12.65
C ALA A 65 27.44 -14.15 -12.34
N HIS A 66 26.81 -14.17 -11.17
CA HIS A 66 25.84 -15.21 -10.81
C HIS A 66 24.45 -15.02 -11.44
N HIS A 67 24.23 -13.95 -12.19
CA HIS A 67 22.98 -13.68 -12.93
C HIS A 67 23.17 -13.69 -14.45
N GLU A 68 24.39 -13.99 -14.96
CA GLU A 68 24.67 -14.05 -16.39
C GLU A 68 23.76 -15.02 -17.13
N TRP A 69 23.35 -16.11 -16.51
CA TRP A 69 22.45 -17.09 -17.07
C TRP A 69 21.08 -16.53 -17.46
N VAL A 70 20.56 -15.53 -16.71
CA VAL A 70 19.28 -14.86 -17.02
C VAL A 70 19.36 -14.16 -18.38
N HIS A 71 20.52 -13.57 -18.69
CA HIS A 71 20.77 -12.83 -19.93
C HIS A 71 21.13 -13.77 -21.10
N ALA A 72 21.54 -15.00 -20.81
CA ALA A 72 21.87 -15.99 -21.83
C ALA A 72 20.65 -16.78 -22.36
N ILE A 73 19.49 -16.64 -21.71
CA ILE A 73 18.25 -17.32 -22.07
C ILE A 73 17.37 -16.40 -22.89
N ASN A 74 16.74 -16.94 -23.93
CA ASN A 74 15.61 -16.31 -24.59
C ASN A 74 14.33 -16.71 -23.87
N TRP A 75 13.77 -15.77 -23.09
CA TRP A 75 12.57 -16.01 -22.30
C TRP A 75 11.32 -15.94 -23.18
N ASP A 76 10.31 -16.75 -22.88
CA ASP A 76 9.02 -16.68 -23.56
C ASP A 76 8.30 -15.36 -23.23
N CYS A 77 8.36 -14.93 -21.99
CA CYS A 77 7.75 -13.69 -21.54
C CYS A 77 8.56 -13.03 -20.40
N VAL A 78 8.75 -11.73 -20.47
CA VAL A 78 9.22 -10.90 -19.35
C VAL A 78 8.04 -10.13 -18.77
N ILE A 79 7.76 -10.38 -17.49
CA ILE A 79 6.70 -9.68 -16.74
C ILE A 79 7.32 -8.57 -15.94
N LEU A 80 6.87 -7.34 -16.16
CA LEU A 80 7.29 -6.13 -15.47
C LEU A 80 6.21 -5.76 -14.46
N ASP A 81 6.45 -6.10 -13.19
CA ASP A 81 5.52 -5.86 -12.11
C ASP A 81 5.67 -4.43 -11.55
N GLU A 82 4.56 -3.83 -11.15
CA GLU A 82 4.49 -2.44 -10.72
C GLU A 82 5.01 -1.47 -11.80
N TYR A 83 4.59 -1.71 -13.07
CA TYR A 83 4.98 -0.83 -14.17
C TYR A 83 4.29 0.52 -14.05
N HIS A 84 5.01 1.46 -13.50
CA HIS A 84 4.58 2.86 -13.45
C HIS A 84 5.28 3.64 -14.56
N TYR A 85 4.50 4.15 -15.52
CA TYR A 85 5.03 4.96 -16.61
C TYR A 85 6.01 6.02 -16.11
N GLY A 86 7.19 6.05 -16.71
CA GLY A 86 8.27 7.00 -16.38
C GLY A 86 9.19 6.57 -15.23
N ALA A 87 8.78 5.67 -14.32
CA ALA A 87 9.69 5.16 -13.27
C ALA A 87 10.82 4.28 -13.84
N TRP A 88 10.63 3.77 -15.05
CA TRP A 88 11.53 2.86 -15.74
C TRP A 88 12.58 3.56 -16.60
N ARG A 89 12.35 4.83 -16.93
CA ARG A 89 13.22 5.63 -17.81
C ARG A 89 14.13 6.54 -16.99
N ASP A 90 15.39 6.68 -17.37
CA ASP A 90 16.51 7.55 -16.95
C ASP A 90 16.89 7.65 -15.46
N ASN A 91 15.98 7.53 -14.51
CA ASN A 91 16.34 7.56 -13.09
C ASN A 91 16.60 6.18 -12.48
N ALA A 92 16.56 5.11 -13.27
CA ALA A 92 17.03 3.82 -12.78
C ALA A 92 18.47 3.91 -12.23
N LYS A 93 19.31 4.77 -12.78
CA LYS A 93 20.67 5.01 -12.28
C LYS A 93 20.72 5.74 -10.94
N ASP A 94 19.92 6.78 -10.75
CA ASP A 94 19.92 7.61 -9.55
C ASP A 94 19.04 7.02 -8.44
N LEU A 95 17.99 6.26 -8.81
CA LEU A 95 17.11 5.54 -7.89
C LEU A 95 17.83 4.37 -7.18
N PHE A 96 18.93 3.87 -7.75
CA PHE A 96 19.72 2.79 -7.14
C PHE A 96 20.66 3.26 -6.04
N GLU A 97 20.91 4.56 -5.90
CA GLU A 97 21.89 5.11 -4.94
C GLU A 97 21.27 5.69 -3.66
N ASN A 98 19.95 6.00 -3.61
CA ASN A 98 19.35 6.64 -2.45
C ASN A 98 17.85 6.32 -2.28
N GLU A 99 17.51 5.36 -1.42
CA GLU A 99 16.11 4.98 -1.14
C GLU A 99 15.25 6.10 -0.51
N ASP A 100 15.85 6.99 0.27
CA ASP A 100 15.14 8.13 0.87
C ASP A 100 14.68 9.16 -0.18
N LYS A 101 15.45 9.34 -1.27
CA LYS A 101 15.05 10.17 -2.41
C LYS A 101 13.96 9.53 -3.26
N ARG A 102 13.87 8.19 -3.29
CA ARG A 102 12.79 7.45 -3.98
C ARG A 102 11.43 7.71 -3.35
N GLU A 103 11.33 7.64 -2.03
CA GLU A 103 10.07 7.91 -1.34
C GLU A 103 9.59 9.35 -1.56
N GLN A 104 10.50 10.31 -1.62
CA GLN A 104 10.17 11.70 -1.96
C GLN A 104 9.79 11.87 -3.43
N ALA A 105 10.51 11.27 -4.38
CA ALA A 105 10.20 11.35 -5.81
C ALA A 105 8.84 10.68 -6.14
N TYR A 106 8.51 9.55 -5.51
CA TYR A 106 7.18 8.93 -5.61
C TYR A 106 6.06 9.81 -5.00
N ALA A 107 6.37 10.55 -3.94
CA ALA A 107 5.40 11.44 -3.28
C ALA A 107 5.13 12.72 -4.08
N THR A 108 6.13 13.24 -4.82
CA THR A 108 6.02 14.52 -5.54
C THR A 108 5.77 14.37 -7.04
N GLY A 109 5.99 13.19 -7.61
CA GLY A 109 5.86 12.97 -9.06
C GLY A 109 6.92 13.69 -9.91
N GLU A 110 7.95 14.25 -9.29
CA GLU A 110 9.03 14.96 -9.97
C GLU A 110 10.21 14.03 -10.28
N GLY A 111 10.68 14.06 -11.52
CA GLY A 111 11.98 13.49 -11.92
C GLY A 111 11.95 12.07 -12.50
N LEU A 112 10.85 11.66 -13.14
CA LEU A 112 10.74 10.36 -13.78
C LEU A 112 11.00 10.49 -15.30
N ASP A 113 12.23 10.24 -15.73
CA ASP A 113 12.62 10.19 -17.14
C ASP A 113 12.71 8.75 -17.70
N TYR A 114 12.63 8.62 -18.99
CA TYR A 114 12.32 7.43 -19.80
C TYR A 114 13.39 6.31 -19.80
N PHE A 115 12.95 5.04 -19.70
CA PHE A 115 13.73 3.82 -20.02
C PHE A 115 13.33 3.32 -21.41
N ASP A 116 14.31 2.96 -22.25
CA ASP A 116 14.06 2.32 -23.55
C ASP A 116 14.13 0.80 -23.41
N GLU A 117 13.12 0.08 -23.93
CA GLU A 117 13.09 -1.39 -23.98
C GLU A 117 14.32 -1.95 -24.69
N GLY A 118 14.89 -1.20 -25.65
CA GLY A 118 16.12 -1.56 -26.34
C GLY A 118 17.35 -1.65 -25.45
N ASP A 119 17.33 -1.03 -24.27
CA ASP A 119 18.42 -1.08 -23.30
C ASP A 119 18.32 -2.25 -22.34
N MET A 120 17.24 -3.05 -22.40
CA MET A 120 17.07 -4.20 -21.53
C MET A 120 17.90 -5.39 -22.01
N PRO A 121 18.90 -5.85 -21.24
CA PRO A 121 19.80 -6.92 -21.68
C PRO A 121 19.19 -8.31 -21.55
N ILE A 122 17.84 -8.43 -21.44
CA ILE A 122 17.11 -9.71 -21.34
C ILE A 122 16.35 -9.94 -22.63
N THR A 123 16.65 -11.02 -23.31
CA THR A 123 15.99 -11.38 -24.56
C THR A 123 14.66 -12.10 -24.27
N THR A 124 13.58 -11.65 -24.91
CA THR A 124 12.25 -12.23 -24.74
C THR A 124 11.41 -12.16 -26.00
N GLY A 125 10.46 -13.09 -26.13
CA GLY A 125 9.45 -13.07 -27.18
C GLY A 125 8.27 -12.14 -26.91
N ALA A 126 7.99 -11.80 -25.64
CA ALA A 126 6.88 -10.96 -25.25
C ALA A 126 7.14 -10.22 -23.91
N TYR A 127 6.52 -9.05 -23.78
CA TYR A 127 6.48 -8.32 -22.53
C TYR A 127 5.05 -8.26 -21.99
N LEU A 128 4.90 -8.41 -20.67
CA LEU A 128 3.67 -8.19 -19.95
C LEU A 128 3.92 -7.10 -18.87
N TYR A 129 3.20 -6.03 -18.97
CA TYR A 129 3.28 -4.90 -18.06
C TYR A 129 2.12 -4.96 -17.07
N LEU A 130 2.40 -5.02 -15.77
CA LEU A 130 1.40 -5.07 -14.72
C LEU A 130 1.43 -3.78 -13.89
N SER A 131 0.28 -3.18 -13.67
CA SER A 131 0.15 -2.02 -12.78
C SER A 131 -1.23 -1.99 -12.15
N GLY A 132 -1.30 -1.82 -10.85
CA GLY A 132 -2.54 -1.55 -10.13
C GLY A 132 -3.02 -0.10 -10.28
N THR A 133 -2.16 0.80 -10.80
CA THR A 133 -2.46 2.23 -10.97
C THR A 133 -1.92 2.74 -12.31
N PRO A 134 -2.51 2.30 -13.44
CA PRO A 134 -1.96 2.52 -14.78
C PRO A 134 -2.25 3.91 -15.36
N PHE A 135 -2.64 4.90 -14.54
CA PHE A 135 -3.15 6.20 -15.00
C PHE A 135 -2.19 6.93 -15.93
N ARG A 136 -0.88 6.90 -15.63
CA ARG A 136 0.12 7.56 -16.46
C ARG A 136 0.38 6.81 -17.76
N ALA A 137 0.49 5.49 -17.72
CA ALA A 137 0.71 4.66 -18.89
C ALA A 137 -0.45 4.79 -19.90
N ILE A 138 -1.69 4.83 -19.42
CA ILE A 138 -2.89 5.04 -20.25
C ILE A 138 -2.88 6.44 -20.85
N ASN A 139 -2.60 7.48 -20.05
CA ASN A 139 -2.66 8.88 -20.49
C ASN A 139 -1.49 9.27 -21.43
N SER A 140 -0.39 8.54 -21.41
CA SER A 140 0.78 8.84 -22.26
C SER A 140 0.60 8.40 -23.72
N GLY A 141 -0.35 7.48 -23.97
CA GLY A 141 -0.51 6.87 -25.29
C GLY A 141 0.60 5.86 -25.64
N GLU A 142 1.34 5.36 -24.67
CA GLU A 142 2.37 4.33 -24.85
C GLU A 142 1.77 3.01 -25.34
N PHE A 143 0.54 2.71 -24.90
CA PHE A 143 -0.20 1.51 -25.29
C PHE A 143 -1.47 1.88 -26.05
N ILE A 144 -1.79 1.13 -27.08
CA ILE A 144 -3.09 1.22 -27.75
C ILE A 144 -4.12 0.41 -26.96
N GLU A 145 -5.40 0.78 -27.07
CA GLU A 145 -6.48 0.19 -26.27
C GLU A 145 -6.55 -1.35 -26.41
N GLU A 146 -6.29 -1.87 -27.61
CA GLU A 146 -6.30 -3.29 -27.90
C GLU A 146 -5.19 -4.09 -27.20
N GLN A 147 -4.15 -3.42 -26.69
CA GLN A 147 -3.05 -4.00 -25.94
C GLN A 147 -3.30 -3.98 -24.42
N ILE A 148 -4.36 -3.30 -23.97
CA ILE A 148 -4.64 -3.10 -22.56
C ILE A 148 -5.77 -4.04 -22.13
N TYR A 149 -5.45 -4.94 -21.18
CA TYR A 149 -6.47 -5.64 -20.40
C TYR A 149 -6.71 -4.88 -19.10
N ASN A 150 -7.92 -4.40 -18.90
CA ASN A 150 -8.30 -3.65 -17.72
C ASN A 150 -9.32 -4.44 -16.89
N TRP A 151 -8.98 -4.69 -15.63
CA TRP A 151 -9.85 -5.32 -14.65
C TRP A 151 -9.92 -4.45 -13.41
N THR A 152 -11.04 -3.79 -13.23
CA THR A 152 -11.24 -2.80 -12.17
C THR A 152 -11.84 -3.44 -10.92
N TYR A 153 -11.75 -2.73 -9.78
CA TYR A 153 -12.49 -3.08 -8.57
C TYR A 153 -13.99 -3.30 -8.83
N SER A 154 -14.61 -2.47 -9.70
CA SER A 154 -16.02 -2.60 -10.05
C SER A 154 -16.30 -3.89 -10.84
N ASP A 155 -15.38 -4.30 -11.71
CA ASP A 155 -15.49 -5.55 -12.46
C ASP A 155 -15.39 -6.74 -11.53
N GLU A 156 -14.45 -6.71 -10.60
CA GLU A 156 -14.27 -7.72 -9.55
C GLU A 156 -15.52 -7.87 -8.68
N GLN A 157 -16.07 -6.76 -8.17
CA GLN A 157 -17.28 -6.79 -7.34
C GLN A 157 -18.52 -7.25 -8.14
N ARG A 158 -18.59 -6.94 -9.41
CA ARG A 158 -19.64 -7.43 -10.31
C ARG A 158 -19.49 -8.94 -10.51
N ALA A 159 -18.31 -9.40 -10.86
CA ALA A 159 -18.02 -10.84 -11.02
C ALA A 159 -18.36 -11.63 -9.75
N LYS A 160 -18.02 -11.07 -8.57
CA LYS A 160 -18.40 -11.64 -7.27
C LYS A 160 -19.91 -11.76 -7.10
N ALA A 161 -20.66 -10.73 -7.47
CA ALA A 161 -22.11 -10.67 -7.28
C ALA A 161 -22.88 -11.53 -8.31
N GLU A 162 -22.35 -11.66 -9.52
CA GLU A 162 -22.96 -12.38 -10.63
C GLU A 162 -22.50 -13.84 -10.76
N TRP A 163 -21.63 -14.30 -9.84
CA TRP A 163 -21.11 -15.67 -9.85
C TRP A 163 -22.24 -16.68 -9.79
N ASN A 164 -22.18 -17.69 -10.65
CA ASN A 164 -23.15 -18.77 -10.66
C ASN A 164 -22.62 -19.97 -9.85
N ASP A 165 -23.29 -20.32 -8.77
CA ASP A 165 -22.94 -21.44 -7.91
C ASP A 165 -22.86 -22.80 -8.66
N ALA A 166 -23.47 -22.92 -9.84
CA ALA A 166 -23.34 -24.08 -10.70
C ALA A 166 -21.92 -24.26 -11.29
N ASP A 167 -21.13 -23.18 -11.34
CA ASP A 167 -19.76 -23.18 -11.86
C ASP A 167 -18.72 -23.52 -10.76
N GLY A 168 -19.18 -23.84 -9.56
CA GLY A 168 -18.34 -24.18 -8.41
C GLY A 168 -18.19 -23.04 -7.40
N ASP A 169 -17.18 -23.17 -6.53
CA ASP A 169 -16.92 -22.16 -5.51
C ASP A 169 -16.57 -20.80 -6.13
N ASN A 170 -17.16 -19.74 -5.60
CA ASN A 170 -16.93 -18.39 -6.09
C ASN A 170 -15.48 -17.94 -5.76
N PRO A 171 -14.59 -17.78 -6.74
CA PRO A 171 -13.20 -17.39 -6.53
C PRO A 171 -13.05 -15.96 -5.96
N TYR A 172 -14.09 -15.13 -6.13
CA TYR A 172 -14.14 -13.75 -5.63
C TYR A 172 -14.76 -13.65 -4.23
N ALA A 173 -15.21 -14.75 -3.62
CA ALA A 173 -15.95 -14.73 -2.36
C ALA A 173 -15.22 -14.00 -1.23
N ALA A 174 -13.91 -14.24 -1.12
CA ALA A 174 -13.06 -13.67 -0.07
C ALA A 174 -12.67 -12.19 -0.30
N LEU A 175 -12.95 -11.62 -1.49
CA LEU A 175 -12.60 -10.25 -1.79
C LEU A 175 -13.48 -9.26 -1.01
N PRO A 176 -12.90 -8.33 -0.23
CA PRO A 176 -13.67 -7.41 0.60
C PRO A 176 -14.35 -6.33 -0.24
N ARG A 177 -15.49 -5.87 0.25
CA ARG A 177 -16.15 -4.69 -0.30
C ARG A 177 -15.53 -3.43 0.31
N MET A 178 -15.08 -2.50 -0.55
CA MET A 178 -14.63 -1.19 -0.11
C MET A 178 -15.83 -0.28 0.19
N VAL A 179 -15.80 0.38 1.33
CA VAL A 179 -16.72 1.45 1.69
C VAL A 179 -15.89 2.72 1.91
N MET A 180 -16.11 3.72 1.08
CA MET A 180 -15.46 5.01 1.21
C MET A 180 -16.39 5.97 1.95
N MET A 181 -15.92 6.52 3.06
CA MET A 181 -16.66 7.50 3.85
C MET A 181 -15.88 8.81 3.89
N THR A 182 -16.56 9.90 3.56
CA THR A 182 -16.02 11.25 3.66
C THR A 182 -16.76 12.00 4.76
N TYR A 183 -16.01 12.75 5.55
CA TYR A 183 -16.54 13.54 6.66
C TYR A 183 -16.24 15.00 6.43
N GLN A 184 -17.27 15.83 6.52
CA GLN A 184 -17.08 17.28 6.61
C GLN A 184 -16.68 17.63 8.04
N LEU A 185 -15.56 18.34 8.19
CA LEU A 185 -15.14 18.82 9.49
C LEU A 185 -16.00 20.03 9.93
N PRO A 186 -16.19 20.24 11.25
CA PRO A 186 -16.78 21.45 11.78
C PRO A 186 -16.04 22.70 11.32
N ASP A 187 -16.76 23.81 11.11
CA ASP A 187 -16.21 25.06 10.61
C ASP A 187 -15.00 25.57 11.44
N GLU A 188 -15.03 25.39 12.77
CA GLU A 188 -13.91 25.73 13.65
C GLU A 188 -12.62 24.96 13.32
N LEU A 189 -12.73 23.68 12.94
CA LEU A 189 -11.59 22.86 12.54
C LEU A 189 -11.15 23.16 11.11
N GLN A 190 -12.08 23.55 10.23
CA GLN A 190 -11.78 23.96 8.87
C GLN A 190 -10.98 25.26 8.81
N MET A 191 -11.30 26.24 9.69
CA MET A 191 -10.65 27.56 9.71
C MET A 191 -9.12 27.46 9.92
N VAL A 192 -8.66 26.50 10.68
CA VAL A 192 -7.23 26.30 10.99
C VAL A 192 -6.43 25.86 9.77
N ALA A 193 -7.03 25.02 8.95
CA ALA A 193 -6.38 24.44 7.78
C ALA A 193 -6.66 25.21 6.47
N SER A 194 -7.49 26.26 6.52
CA SER A 194 -7.84 27.10 5.36
C SER A 194 -6.81 28.21 5.09
N GLN A 195 -5.58 28.07 5.56
CA GLN A 195 -4.48 29.03 5.34
C GLN A 195 -3.67 28.77 4.07
N GLY A 196 -4.06 27.79 3.23
CA GLY A 196 -3.43 27.50 1.96
C GLY A 196 -3.66 28.57 0.90
N GLU A 197 -2.93 28.49 -0.22
CA GLU A 197 -2.94 29.46 -1.34
C GLU A 197 -4.34 29.81 -1.90
N PHE A 198 -5.32 28.91 -1.72
CA PHE A 198 -6.69 29.03 -2.25
C PHE A 198 -7.78 29.07 -1.18
N ASN A 199 -7.46 29.30 0.11
CA ASN A 199 -8.41 29.19 1.22
C ASN A 199 -9.15 27.82 1.28
N GLU A 200 -8.56 26.79 0.70
CA GLU A 200 -9.07 25.42 0.76
C GLU A 200 -8.50 24.69 1.98
N PHE A 201 -9.30 23.74 2.50
CA PHE A 201 -8.88 22.92 3.62
C PHE A 201 -7.73 21.98 3.21
N ASP A 202 -6.58 22.09 3.87
CA ASP A 202 -5.39 21.27 3.63
C ASP A 202 -5.08 20.36 4.82
N LEU A 203 -5.23 19.04 4.61
CA LEU A 203 -4.89 18.04 5.62
C LEU A 203 -3.41 18.04 6.01
N ASN A 204 -2.51 18.42 5.09
CA ASN A 204 -1.08 18.49 5.39
C ASN A 204 -0.78 19.63 6.36
N ILE A 205 -1.53 20.73 6.29
CA ILE A 205 -1.46 21.83 7.25
C ILE A 205 -2.10 21.39 8.56
N PHE A 206 -3.31 20.84 8.53
CA PHE A 206 -4.04 20.41 9.73
C PHE A 206 -3.24 19.40 10.58
N PHE A 207 -2.61 18.41 9.94
CA PHE A 207 -1.77 17.42 10.62
C PHE A 207 -0.27 17.76 10.56
N SER A 208 0.10 19.03 10.33
CA SER A 208 1.50 19.45 10.41
C SER A 208 2.04 19.31 11.83
N ALA A 209 3.29 18.91 11.94
CA ALA A 209 3.93 18.67 13.23
C ALA A 209 5.39 19.12 13.20
N GLU A 210 5.89 19.49 14.36
CA GLU A 210 7.27 19.89 14.60
C GLU A 210 7.92 19.01 15.67
N GLY A 211 9.24 19.00 15.70
CA GLY A 211 10.00 18.18 16.64
C GLY A 211 10.27 16.75 16.17
N GLU A 212 10.98 15.99 16.97
CA GLU A 212 11.38 14.62 16.67
C GLU A 212 11.10 13.68 17.84
N GLY A 213 10.75 12.43 17.52
CA GLY A 213 10.56 11.39 18.53
C GLY A 213 9.52 11.77 19.59
N ASP A 214 9.87 11.65 20.84
CA ASP A 214 8.95 11.93 21.97
C ASP A 214 8.67 13.44 22.16
N ASN A 215 9.44 14.29 21.51
CA ASN A 215 9.23 15.75 21.53
C ASN A 215 8.37 16.24 20.34
N ALA A 216 8.01 15.36 19.41
CA ALA A 216 7.15 15.74 18.30
C ALA A 216 5.75 16.12 18.79
N ARG A 217 5.23 17.27 18.29
CA ARG A 217 3.90 17.82 18.61
C ARG A 217 3.26 18.35 17.34
N PHE A 218 1.94 18.29 17.28
CA PHE A 218 1.21 18.97 16.21
C PHE A 218 1.28 20.48 16.39
N VAL A 219 1.36 21.19 15.28
CA VAL A 219 1.27 22.67 15.27
C VAL A 219 -0.11 23.11 15.78
N TYR A 220 -1.14 22.35 15.42
CA TYR A 220 -2.54 22.57 15.81
C TYR A 220 -3.05 21.43 16.70
N GLU A 221 -2.34 21.19 17.82
CA GLU A 221 -2.58 20.04 18.69
C GLU A 221 -3.99 20.02 19.28
N ASP A 222 -4.52 21.18 19.68
CA ASP A 222 -5.88 21.29 20.23
C ASP A 222 -6.95 20.91 19.19
N GLU A 223 -6.76 21.28 17.94
CA GLU A 223 -7.67 20.96 16.84
C GLU A 223 -7.57 19.48 16.44
N VAL A 224 -6.38 18.94 16.42
CA VAL A 224 -6.17 17.49 16.20
C VAL A 224 -6.80 16.69 17.36
N GLN A 225 -6.70 17.17 18.61
CA GLN A 225 -7.39 16.55 19.74
C GLN A 225 -8.92 16.60 19.57
N LYS A 226 -9.48 17.74 19.16
CA LYS A 226 -10.92 17.83 18.86
C LYS A 226 -11.34 16.88 17.75
N TRP A 227 -10.50 16.70 16.74
CA TRP A 227 -10.74 15.73 15.68
C TRP A 227 -10.72 14.28 16.21
N LEU A 228 -9.77 13.93 17.09
CA LEU A 228 -9.75 12.62 17.75
C LEU A 228 -11.03 12.38 18.57
N ASP A 229 -11.51 13.41 19.27
CA ASP A 229 -12.77 13.35 20.02
C ASP A 229 -13.98 13.23 19.10
N LEU A 230 -13.97 13.88 17.93
CA LEU A 230 -15.02 13.77 16.92
C LEU A 230 -15.14 12.34 16.39
N ILE A 231 -14.05 11.73 15.93
CA ILE A 231 -14.11 10.39 15.33
C ILE A 231 -14.48 9.29 16.33
N ARG A 232 -14.29 9.51 17.64
CA ARG A 232 -14.76 8.61 18.71
C ARG A 232 -16.12 8.96 19.26
N GLY A 233 -16.80 9.99 18.72
CA GLY A 233 -18.14 10.41 19.16
C GLY A 233 -18.19 11.09 20.52
N ALA A 234 -17.06 11.54 21.06
CA ALA A 234 -16.97 12.21 22.37
C ALA A 234 -17.20 13.73 22.30
N TYR A 235 -17.64 14.23 21.16
CA TYR A 235 -17.92 15.65 20.97
C TYR A 235 -19.15 16.10 21.73
N THR A 236 -19.10 17.27 22.38
CA THR A 236 -20.23 17.89 23.06
C THR A 236 -21.31 18.36 22.09
N GLU A 237 -22.57 18.34 22.50
CA GLU A 237 -23.76 18.60 21.66
C GLU A 237 -23.72 19.88 20.83
N ASN A 238 -23.05 20.94 21.31
CA ASN A 238 -23.00 22.23 20.62
C ASN A 238 -22.26 22.21 19.28
N ILE A 239 -21.20 21.39 19.14
CA ILE A 239 -20.43 21.28 17.88
C ILE A 239 -21.10 20.29 16.93
N VAL A 240 -21.82 19.33 17.47
CA VAL A 240 -22.58 18.36 16.67
C VAL A 240 -23.83 19.00 16.05
N SER A 241 -24.39 20.06 16.65
CA SER A 241 -25.52 20.81 16.07
C SER A 241 -25.09 21.72 14.92
N ASP A 242 -23.84 22.20 14.93
CA ASP A 242 -23.26 23.02 13.86
C ASP A 242 -22.80 22.19 12.65
N LEU A 243 -22.59 20.88 12.82
CA LEU A 243 -22.57 19.95 11.68
C LEU A 243 -23.95 19.98 11.04
N LYS A 244 -24.21 20.87 10.09
CA LYS A 244 -25.41 20.92 9.23
C LYS A 244 -25.54 19.67 8.36
N LEU A 245 -25.25 18.52 8.91
CA LEU A 245 -25.51 17.20 8.37
C LEU A 245 -27.02 17.03 8.50
N GLY A 246 -27.68 16.83 7.38
CA GLY A 246 -29.12 16.60 7.35
C GLY A 246 -29.59 15.57 8.40
N LYS A 247 -30.87 15.21 8.40
CA LYS A 247 -31.52 14.39 9.43
C LYS A 247 -30.81 13.06 9.83
N GLN A 248 -29.74 12.65 9.11
CA GLN A 248 -28.90 11.49 9.44
C GLN A 248 -27.46 11.89 9.58
N ARG A 249 -26.90 11.75 10.77
CA ARG A 249 -25.47 11.91 11.02
C ARG A 249 -24.72 10.73 10.38
N PRO A 250 -23.60 10.96 9.68
CA PRO A 250 -22.77 9.85 9.22
C PRO A 250 -22.24 9.07 10.44
N PRO A 251 -22.14 7.75 10.32
CA PRO A 251 -21.59 6.92 11.38
C PRO A 251 -20.13 7.29 11.64
N MET A 252 -19.80 7.73 12.86
CA MET A 252 -18.41 8.01 13.22
C MET A 252 -17.61 6.72 13.42
N PRO A 253 -16.33 6.68 12.98
CA PRO A 253 -15.53 5.46 12.94
C PRO A 253 -15.50 4.68 14.27
N PHE A 254 -15.27 5.36 15.37
CA PHE A 254 -15.07 4.73 16.68
C PHE A 254 -16.25 4.90 17.65
N SER A 255 -17.40 5.35 17.19
CA SER A 255 -18.63 5.43 18.00
C SER A 255 -19.79 4.63 17.44
N HIS A 256 -19.77 4.31 16.16
CA HIS A 256 -20.78 3.47 15.52
C HIS A 256 -20.40 2.00 15.70
N ALA A 257 -21.23 1.24 16.41
CA ALA A 257 -20.90 -0.13 16.82
C ALA A 257 -20.45 -1.06 15.68
N PRO A 258 -21.09 -1.11 14.49
CA PRO A 258 -20.62 -1.93 13.38
C PRO A 258 -19.25 -1.50 12.86
N LEU A 259 -18.96 -0.18 12.77
CA LEU A 259 -17.65 0.30 12.35
C LEU A 259 -16.58 0.02 13.39
N LEU A 260 -16.89 0.25 14.67
CA LEU A 260 -15.96 -0.05 15.75
C LEU A 260 -15.59 -1.54 15.80
N ALA A 261 -16.54 -2.44 15.53
CA ALA A 261 -16.29 -3.86 15.45
C ALA A 261 -15.40 -4.24 14.24
N SER A 262 -15.49 -3.48 13.16
CA SER A 262 -14.70 -3.73 11.94
C SER A 262 -13.33 -3.05 11.97
N LEU A 263 -13.18 -1.91 12.66
CA LEU A 263 -11.96 -1.09 12.68
C LEU A 263 -11.01 -1.50 13.80
N THR A 264 -10.74 -2.79 13.92
CA THR A 264 -9.81 -3.34 14.92
C THR A 264 -8.36 -3.09 14.56
N HIS A 265 -8.01 -3.17 13.27
CA HIS A 265 -6.68 -2.90 12.77
C HIS A 265 -6.74 -1.84 11.68
N THR A 266 -6.21 -0.65 11.98
CA THR A 266 -6.30 0.50 11.08
C THR A 266 -4.94 1.02 10.68
N PHE A 267 -4.88 1.56 9.47
CA PHE A 267 -3.70 2.22 8.90
C PHE A 267 -3.99 3.72 8.77
N TRP A 268 -3.19 4.56 9.40
CA TRP A 268 -3.36 6.01 9.38
C TRP A 268 -2.26 6.65 8.54
N PHE A 269 -2.64 7.21 7.42
CA PHE A 269 -1.71 7.78 6.44
C PHE A 269 -1.55 9.29 6.67
N LEU A 270 -0.45 9.68 7.30
CA LEU A 270 -0.14 11.01 7.78
C LEU A 270 0.82 11.77 6.84
N PRO A 271 0.91 13.12 6.92
CA PRO A 271 1.73 13.92 6.03
C PRO A 271 3.24 13.69 6.14
N SER A 272 3.76 13.48 7.36
CA SER A 272 5.19 13.47 7.62
C SER A 272 5.59 12.51 8.73
N VAL A 273 6.89 12.25 8.85
CA VAL A 273 7.46 11.47 9.96
C VAL A 273 7.17 12.16 11.30
N ALA A 274 7.33 13.49 11.36
CA ALA A 274 7.02 14.27 12.56
C ALA A 274 5.53 14.13 12.97
N SER A 275 4.61 14.14 11.99
CA SER A 275 3.18 13.93 12.23
C SER A 275 2.87 12.54 12.78
N CYS A 276 3.59 11.50 12.31
CA CYS A 276 3.44 10.14 12.85
C CYS A 276 3.89 10.07 14.31
N TYR A 277 5.02 10.70 14.66
CA TYR A 277 5.49 10.76 16.05
C TYR A 277 4.54 11.58 16.93
N ALA A 278 4.08 12.76 16.44
CA ALA A 278 3.13 13.62 17.16
C ALA A 278 1.82 12.86 17.43
N MET A 279 1.27 12.14 16.44
CA MET A 279 0.06 11.35 16.62
C MET A 279 0.27 10.23 17.65
N ARG A 280 1.38 9.50 17.59
CA ARG A 280 1.70 8.49 18.62
C ARG A 280 1.72 9.11 20.02
N ASN A 281 2.39 10.26 20.18
CA ASN A 281 2.53 10.93 21.45
C ASN A 281 1.16 11.41 21.96
N LEU A 282 0.34 12.01 21.10
CA LEU A 282 -1.00 12.50 21.44
C LEU A 282 -1.94 11.34 21.83
N LEU A 283 -1.92 10.22 21.10
CA LEU A 283 -2.73 9.04 21.43
C LEU A 283 -2.36 8.43 22.79
N ALA A 284 -1.11 8.58 23.22
CA ALA A 284 -0.65 8.09 24.53
C ALA A 284 -1.04 8.99 25.72
N GLU A 285 -1.56 10.19 25.48
CA GLU A 285 -1.96 11.11 26.53
C GLU A 285 -3.20 10.64 27.31
N ARG A 286 -3.33 11.09 28.58
CA ARG A 286 -4.36 10.60 29.50
C ARG A 286 -5.79 10.82 29.02
N GLN A 287 -6.08 11.94 28.36
CA GLN A 287 -7.40 12.25 27.79
C GLN A 287 -7.79 11.28 26.66
N ASN A 288 -6.82 10.64 26.03
CA ASN A 288 -6.99 9.71 24.94
C ASN A 288 -7.08 8.24 25.37
N LYS A 289 -7.57 7.98 26.60
CA LYS A 289 -7.68 6.65 27.20
C LYS A 289 -8.37 5.62 26.28
N PHE A 290 -9.32 6.05 25.44
CA PHE A 290 -9.98 5.19 24.47
C PHE A 290 -8.98 4.48 23.54
N TYR A 291 -7.95 5.21 23.09
CA TYR A 291 -6.96 4.67 22.16
C TYR A 291 -5.90 3.81 22.86
N HIS A 292 -5.86 3.79 24.19
CA HIS A 292 -4.92 2.92 24.93
C HIS A 292 -5.23 1.41 24.78
N ASP A 293 -6.42 1.07 24.29
CA ASP A 293 -6.78 -0.32 23.93
C ASP A 293 -6.17 -0.75 22.59
N TYR A 294 -5.55 0.18 21.84
CA TYR A 294 -4.91 -0.08 20.57
C TYR A 294 -3.39 -0.12 20.72
N ASN A 295 -2.77 -1.11 20.11
CA ASN A 295 -1.32 -1.16 19.95
C ASN A 295 -0.90 -0.18 18.85
N VAL A 296 -0.34 0.96 19.20
CA VAL A 296 0.10 1.98 18.24
C VAL A 296 1.48 1.63 17.70
N VAL A 297 1.57 1.44 16.38
CA VAL A 297 2.79 1.08 15.67
C VAL A 297 3.24 2.25 14.82
N LEU A 298 4.51 2.63 14.96
CA LEU A 298 5.13 3.65 14.13
C LEU A 298 5.86 3.00 12.95
N ALA A 299 5.31 3.13 11.75
CA ALA A 299 5.91 2.69 10.49
C ALA A 299 6.39 3.91 9.68
N ALA A 300 7.24 4.74 10.28
CA ALA A 300 7.75 5.97 9.69
C ALA A 300 9.21 6.24 10.11
N GLY A 301 9.94 6.97 9.26
CA GLY A 301 11.35 7.31 9.50
C GLY A 301 12.32 6.14 9.30
N THR A 302 13.62 6.44 9.35
CA THR A 302 14.72 5.47 9.06
C THR A 302 14.75 4.29 10.03
N LYS A 303 14.34 4.49 11.29
CA LYS A 303 14.35 3.45 12.33
C LYS A 303 13.28 2.36 12.11
N ALA A 304 12.26 2.63 11.31
CA ALA A 304 11.18 1.68 11.05
C ALA A 304 11.53 0.59 10.01
N GLY A 305 12.75 0.61 9.46
CA GLY A 305 13.14 -0.27 8.35
C GLY A 305 12.57 0.20 7.01
N ILE A 306 12.80 -0.57 5.95
CA ILE A 306 12.37 -0.27 4.58
C ILE A 306 11.58 -1.47 4.04
N GLY A 307 10.42 -1.22 3.43
CA GLY A 307 9.61 -2.28 2.83
C GLY A 307 9.25 -3.38 3.84
N ILE A 308 9.68 -4.60 3.59
CA ILE A 308 9.43 -5.77 4.46
C ILE A 308 9.97 -5.57 5.89
N ASP A 309 11.08 -4.87 6.06
CA ASP A 309 11.67 -4.68 7.40
C ASP A 309 10.78 -3.84 8.33
N ALA A 310 9.84 -3.08 7.77
CA ALA A 310 8.85 -2.35 8.54
C ALA A 310 7.64 -3.20 8.99
N LEU A 311 7.48 -4.42 8.47
CA LEU A 311 6.37 -5.32 8.80
C LEU A 311 6.49 -6.03 10.17
N PRO A 312 7.66 -6.51 10.62
CA PRO A 312 7.76 -7.24 11.88
C PRO A 312 7.16 -6.51 13.09
N PRO A 313 7.36 -5.20 13.29
CA PRO A 313 6.69 -4.46 14.36
C PRO A 313 5.16 -4.46 14.24
N VAL A 314 4.62 -4.38 13.01
CA VAL A 314 3.18 -4.41 12.74
C VAL A 314 2.60 -5.77 13.13
N HIS A 315 3.20 -6.85 12.63
CA HIS A 315 2.77 -8.22 12.97
C HIS A 315 2.88 -8.52 14.46
N LYS A 316 3.96 -8.06 15.10
CA LYS A 316 4.13 -8.21 16.55
C LYS A 316 3.03 -7.49 17.33
N ALA A 317 2.66 -6.29 16.93
CA ALA A 317 1.60 -5.53 17.58
C ALA A 317 0.21 -6.12 17.35
N MET A 318 0.00 -6.73 16.20
CA MET A 318 -1.25 -7.45 15.89
C MET A 318 -1.38 -8.75 16.66
N GLY A 319 -0.27 -9.49 16.90
CA GLY A 319 -0.28 -10.76 17.62
C GLY A 319 -1.35 -11.72 17.07
N ASN A 320 -2.36 -12.08 17.90
CA ASN A 320 -3.59 -12.70 17.41
C ASN A 320 -4.58 -11.60 16.97
N PRO A 321 -4.76 -11.38 15.65
CA PRO A 321 -5.56 -10.25 15.16
C PRO A 321 -7.05 -10.29 15.57
N MET A 322 -7.55 -11.45 15.99
CA MET A 322 -8.94 -11.57 16.45
C MET A 322 -9.13 -11.09 17.90
N GLU A 323 -8.05 -10.93 18.65
CA GLU A 323 -8.07 -10.59 20.07
C GLU A 323 -7.48 -9.21 20.37
N THR A 324 -6.78 -8.63 19.41
CA THR A 324 -6.05 -7.38 19.57
C THR A 324 -6.62 -6.28 18.71
N LYS A 325 -6.16 -5.06 18.98
CA LYS A 325 -6.44 -3.89 18.15
C LYS A 325 -5.14 -3.14 17.87
N SER A 326 -4.99 -2.58 16.68
CA SER A 326 -3.80 -1.81 16.35
C SER A 326 -4.08 -0.59 15.47
N ILE A 327 -3.26 0.44 15.64
CA ILE A 327 -3.20 1.61 14.78
C ILE A 327 -1.78 1.68 14.22
N THR A 328 -1.64 1.54 12.91
CA THR A 328 -0.35 1.69 12.23
C THR A 328 -0.25 3.10 11.66
N LEU A 329 0.73 3.87 12.13
CA LEU A 329 0.98 5.24 11.69
C LEU A 329 2.07 5.26 10.64
N SER A 330 1.80 5.80 9.45
CA SER A 330 2.78 5.88 8.36
C SER A 330 2.61 7.15 7.53
N CYS A 331 3.69 7.60 6.91
CA CYS A 331 3.68 8.73 5.98
C CYS A 331 4.12 8.36 4.55
N GLY A 332 4.36 7.08 4.29
CA GLY A 332 4.78 6.57 2.97
C GLY A 332 5.15 5.10 3.00
N LYS A 333 5.74 4.65 4.10
CA LYS A 333 6.09 3.24 4.26
C LYS A 333 4.84 2.37 4.34
N LEU A 334 4.94 1.14 3.83
CA LEU A 334 3.84 0.16 3.81
C LEU A 334 2.62 0.57 2.95
N THR A 335 2.69 1.68 2.21
CA THR A 335 1.61 2.04 1.26
C THR A 335 1.66 1.21 -0.01
N THR A 336 2.81 0.63 -0.32
CA THR A 336 3.02 -0.17 -1.54
C THR A 336 3.81 -1.43 -1.26
N GLY A 337 3.60 -2.50 -2.04
CA GLY A 337 4.41 -3.73 -2.04
C GLY A 337 4.32 -4.57 -0.78
N VAL A 338 3.31 -4.36 0.07
CA VAL A 338 3.07 -5.18 1.26
C VAL A 338 1.60 -5.54 1.38
N SER A 339 1.31 -6.71 1.93
CA SER A 339 -0.04 -7.16 2.24
C SER A 339 -0.14 -7.48 3.72
N VAL A 340 -1.05 -6.79 4.41
CA VAL A 340 -1.33 -7.03 5.83
C VAL A 340 -2.82 -7.34 5.95
N LYS A 341 -3.15 -8.63 5.90
CA LYS A 341 -4.53 -9.13 5.84
C LYS A 341 -5.47 -8.54 6.90
N PRO A 342 -5.06 -8.32 8.18
CA PRO A 342 -5.96 -7.78 9.19
C PRO A 342 -6.30 -6.29 9.07
N TRP A 343 -5.64 -5.52 8.20
CA TRP A 343 -6.03 -4.12 8.04
C TRP A 343 -7.43 -4.00 7.44
N SER A 344 -8.34 -3.48 8.24
CA SER A 344 -9.76 -3.33 7.91
C SER A 344 -10.19 -1.89 7.64
N GLY A 345 -9.36 -0.92 7.97
CA GLY A 345 -9.64 0.49 7.73
C GLY A 345 -8.40 1.33 7.48
N ILE A 346 -8.53 2.29 6.58
CA ILE A 346 -7.51 3.30 6.34
C ILE A 346 -8.06 4.69 6.61
N PHE A 347 -7.29 5.51 7.32
CA PHE A 347 -7.55 6.92 7.52
C PHE A 347 -6.59 7.73 6.65
N MET A 348 -7.14 8.36 5.62
CA MET A 348 -6.38 9.23 4.71
C MET A 348 -6.27 10.62 5.35
N LEU A 349 -5.20 10.85 6.11
CA LEU A 349 -4.98 12.06 6.92
C LEU A 349 -3.97 13.01 6.26
N ARG A 350 -3.81 12.91 4.96
CA ARG A 350 -2.96 13.79 4.15
C ARG A 350 -3.59 14.07 2.80
N ASN A 351 -3.25 15.19 2.21
CA ASN A 351 -3.51 15.44 0.81
C ASN A 351 -2.54 14.62 -0.04
N SER A 352 -3.01 14.12 -1.16
CA SER A 352 -2.17 13.46 -2.17
C SER A 352 -2.44 14.11 -3.51
N SER A 353 -1.38 14.61 -4.14
CA SER A 353 -1.43 15.16 -5.51
C SER A 353 -1.36 14.05 -6.57
N SER A 354 -0.93 12.85 -6.20
CA SER A 354 -0.84 11.68 -7.08
C SER A 354 -2.00 10.74 -6.85
N PRO A 355 -2.86 10.51 -7.86
CA PRO A 355 -3.89 9.48 -7.82
C PRO A 355 -3.31 8.10 -7.52
N GLU A 356 -2.13 7.77 -8.06
CA GLU A 356 -1.45 6.51 -7.84
C GLU A 356 -1.15 6.29 -6.36
N THR A 357 -0.54 7.28 -5.69
CA THR A 357 -0.23 7.21 -4.26
C THR A 357 -1.50 7.06 -3.43
N TYR A 358 -2.55 7.78 -3.79
CA TYR A 358 -3.85 7.70 -3.10
C TYR A 358 -4.43 6.28 -3.20
N PHE A 359 -4.55 5.75 -4.42
CA PHE A 359 -5.13 4.42 -4.63
C PHE A 359 -4.26 3.30 -4.06
N GLN A 360 -2.95 3.39 -4.20
CA GLN A 360 -2.03 2.42 -3.60
C GLN A 360 -2.20 2.34 -2.07
N ALA A 361 -2.39 3.48 -1.40
CA ALA A 361 -2.71 3.50 0.02
C ALA A 361 -4.11 2.96 0.29
N ALA A 362 -5.14 3.43 -0.41
CA ALA A 362 -6.54 3.04 -0.19
C ALA A 362 -6.77 1.53 -0.36
N PHE A 363 -6.11 0.92 -1.34
CA PHE A 363 -6.25 -0.51 -1.60
C PHE A 363 -5.52 -1.42 -0.60
N ARG A 364 -4.77 -0.89 0.36
CA ARG A 364 -4.15 -1.71 1.42
C ARG A 364 -5.17 -2.48 2.27
N VAL A 365 -6.41 -2.02 2.35
CA VAL A 365 -7.50 -2.69 3.08
C VAL A 365 -8.33 -3.64 2.19
N GLN A 366 -7.88 -3.89 0.96
CA GLN A 366 -8.53 -4.80 0.01
C GLN A 366 -7.91 -6.19 -0.03
N THR A 367 -6.93 -6.48 0.83
CA THR A 367 -6.33 -7.82 0.92
C THR A 367 -7.35 -8.82 1.43
N PRO A 368 -7.66 -9.89 0.70
CA PRO A 368 -8.58 -10.92 1.15
C PRO A 368 -8.11 -11.56 2.45
N TRP A 369 -9.02 -11.67 3.41
CA TRP A 369 -8.74 -12.32 4.68
C TRP A 369 -9.92 -13.15 5.14
N THR A 370 -9.76 -14.47 5.09
CA THR A 370 -10.74 -15.41 5.57
C THR A 370 -10.24 -16.04 6.87
N VAL A 371 -11.02 -15.90 7.93
CA VAL A 371 -10.76 -16.55 9.23
C VAL A 371 -11.66 -17.76 9.33
N ARG A 372 -11.07 -18.93 9.47
CA ARG A 372 -11.81 -20.17 9.72
C ARG A 372 -11.92 -20.39 11.22
N ASN A 373 -13.13 -20.64 11.71
CA ASN A 373 -13.33 -21.07 13.09
C ASN A 373 -12.89 -22.53 13.28
N ALA A 374 -12.95 -23.04 14.52
CA ALA A 374 -12.52 -24.40 14.85
C ALA A 374 -13.28 -25.50 14.08
N ASP A 375 -14.46 -25.19 13.57
CA ASP A 375 -15.31 -26.11 12.81
C ASP A 375 -15.04 -26.04 11.29
N GLY A 376 -14.06 -25.24 10.87
CA GLY A 376 -13.68 -25.06 9.47
C GLY A 376 -14.66 -24.19 8.65
N LEU A 377 -15.66 -23.59 9.29
CA LEU A 377 -16.60 -22.66 8.67
C LEU A 377 -15.97 -21.26 8.63
N SER A 378 -16.13 -20.57 7.51
CA SER A 378 -15.60 -19.21 7.26
C SER A 378 -16.63 -18.14 7.59
#